data_b9bec7f74d77b597cb75ee1901920578
#
_entry.id   b9bec7f74d77b597cb75ee1901920578
#
_cell.length_a   1.000
_cell.length_b   1.000
_cell.length_c   1.000
_cell.angle_alpha   90.00
_cell.angle_beta   90.00
_cell.angle_gamma   90.00
#
_symmetry.space_group_name_H-M   'P 1'
#
loop_
_entity.id
_entity.type
_entity.pdbx_description
1 polymer ?
#
loop_
_entity_poly.entity_id
_entity_poly.type
_entity_poly.pdbx_seq_one_letter_code
_entity_poly.pdbx_strand_id
1 'polypeptide(L)'
;MTLAAFAATGATPRPSGETQEQQTKRIITGIDAQLSDPGLATQDEWELVWLALSEANHNMAYLARSTNGSNEFAVVARGTDADWIDILEDLDVGTVVPFPESGSPTPIYVSKGAKDAFTRVVTARSIASPSPNVTLAQALSVALKAAPSSPQPTVYLTGHSLGGCIASMLAPYLQAQTWPKQPKFAVMTYAAPTAGVQSFVDYVNSLPWVIDERQNNAYDLVPHAWADLDTTTAWYPSPGPQATDEVKLLIGKIARRTNGNVYVQPGTLCLMNTGYTSFSEKLIHKTTQDFLGQIAYQHANSTYLDLVGAPDVPSPPVVTDLSPTFGAAGDTVTINGTGFSKDSMVDFGRFACTEPPTIDSSGLKITAKVPNGTGVVHVRVTNTLGTSPAIAMSQFAYGGPAPVVVSSVSPTSGKVGTPVTINGEGFAKGATVHFKDKVAESTFVSTGQMTATAPGLLDVQQTVNITVTVGKATSPTSPDDEFTYTGR
;
A
#
# COMPACT_ATOMS: atom_id res chain seq x y z
N MET A 1 -14.59 0.13 9.93
CA MET A 1 -13.37 0.75 9.37
C MET A 1 -12.15 0.53 10.28
N THR A 2 -12.22 0.80 11.58
CA THR A 2 -11.09 0.69 12.52
C THR A 2 -10.41 -0.70 12.47
N LEU A 3 -11.18 -1.80 12.55
CA LEU A 3 -10.61 -3.15 12.39
C LEU A 3 -9.94 -3.35 11.02
N ALA A 4 -10.50 -2.80 9.94
CA ALA A 4 -9.87 -2.88 8.63
C ALA A 4 -8.54 -2.11 8.57
N ALA A 5 -8.44 -0.96 9.27
CA ALA A 5 -7.22 -0.17 9.36
C ALA A 5 -6.11 -0.88 10.15
N PHE A 6 -6.45 -1.68 11.19
CA PHE A 6 -5.46 -2.48 11.93
C PHE A 6 -4.68 -3.45 11.03
N ALA A 7 -5.30 -3.93 9.95
CA ALA A 7 -4.62 -4.82 9.01
C ALA A 7 -3.40 -4.18 8.34
N ALA A 8 -3.30 -2.83 8.28
CA ALA A 8 -2.13 -2.12 7.77
C ALA A 8 -0.85 -2.40 8.58
N THR A 9 -0.97 -2.81 9.86
CA THR A 9 0.16 -3.28 10.67
C THR A 9 0.89 -4.48 10.03
N GLY A 10 0.17 -5.31 9.28
CA GLY A 10 0.74 -6.42 8.51
C GLY A 10 1.52 -6.00 7.27
N ALA A 11 1.41 -4.77 6.87
CA ALA A 11 2.00 -4.16 5.72
C ALA A 11 3.53 -4.02 5.81
N THR A 12 4.07 -3.96 6.98
CA THR A 12 5.48 -3.69 7.21
C THR A 12 6.40 -4.77 6.61
N PRO A 13 7.32 -4.43 5.70
CA PRO A 13 8.25 -5.38 5.11
C PRO A 13 9.07 -6.11 6.18
N ARG A 14 9.49 -7.32 5.85
CA ARG A 14 10.39 -8.11 6.68
C ARG A 14 11.82 -7.59 6.56
N PRO A 15 12.43 -7.08 7.64
CA PRO A 15 13.83 -6.67 7.62
C PRO A 15 14.77 -7.84 7.29
N SER A 16 15.95 -7.51 6.78
CA SER A 16 17.01 -8.51 6.58
C SER A 16 17.34 -9.21 7.91
N GLY A 17 17.24 -10.54 7.92
CA GLY A 17 17.49 -11.35 9.10
C GLY A 17 16.26 -11.65 10.00
N GLU A 18 15.14 -10.99 9.77
CA GLU A 18 13.89 -11.35 10.43
C GLU A 18 13.29 -12.60 9.78
N THR A 19 12.94 -13.62 10.56
CA THR A 19 12.22 -14.79 10.07
C THR A 19 10.73 -14.48 9.87
N GLN A 20 10.03 -15.30 9.09
CA GLN A 20 8.57 -15.14 8.92
C GLN A 20 7.83 -15.29 10.27
N GLU A 21 8.31 -16.14 11.16
CA GLU A 21 7.73 -16.30 12.49
C GLU A 21 7.90 -15.05 13.35
N GLN A 22 9.08 -14.43 13.32
CA GLN A 22 9.34 -13.18 14.04
C GLN A 22 8.49 -12.03 13.48
N GLN A 23 8.38 -11.91 12.15
CA GLN A 23 7.47 -10.96 11.51
C GLN A 23 6.03 -11.18 11.95
N THR A 24 5.55 -12.43 11.94
CA THR A 24 4.19 -12.76 12.37
C THR A 24 3.94 -12.38 13.82
N LYS A 25 4.88 -12.69 14.72
CA LYS A 25 4.78 -12.30 16.14
C LYS A 25 4.74 -10.80 16.34
N ARG A 26 5.56 -10.05 15.60
CA ARG A 26 5.57 -8.59 15.64
C ARG A 26 4.22 -8.00 15.20
N ILE A 27 3.66 -8.52 14.11
CA ILE A 27 2.35 -8.08 13.59
C ILE A 27 1.23 -8.41 14.59
N ILE A 28 1.25 -9.61 15.18
CA ILE A 28 0.31 -10.00 16.24
C ILE A 28 0.38 -9.01 17.41
N THR A 29 1.58 -8.72 17.89
CA THR A 29 1.76 -7.76 19.01
C THR A 29 1.23 -6.37 18.66
N GLY A 30 1.44 -5.91 17.43
CA GLY A 30 0.91 -4.61 16.97
C GLY A 30 -0.62 -4.58 16.90
N ILE A 31 -1.24 -5.62 16.35
CA ILE A 31 -2.70 -5.72 16.26
C ILE A 31 -3.33 -5.89 17.66
N ASP A 32 -2.73 -6.70 18.53
CA ASP A 32 -3.20 -6.85 19.91
C ASP A 32 -3.15 -5.50 20.66
N ALA A 33 -2.08 -4.72 20.49
CA ALA A 33 -1.97 -3.40 21.08
C ALA A 33 -3.07 -2.43 20.57
N GLN A 34 -3.41 -2.49 19.29
CA GLN A 34 -4.49 -1.70 18.70
C GLN A 34 -5.88 -2.16 19.16
N LEU A 35 -6.10 -3.48 19.27
CA LEU A 35 -7.38 -4.03 19.76
C LEU A 35 -7.60 -3.68 21.24
N SER A 36 -6.52 -3.57 22.02
CA SER A 36 -6.55 -3.25 23.46
C SER A 36 -6.50 -1.75 23.76
N ASP A 37 -6.56 -0.88 22.75
CA ASP A 37 -6.52 0.57 22.94
C ASP A 37 -7.95 1.12 23.16
N PRO A 38 -8.28 1.57 24.40
CA PRO A 38 -9.61 2.12 24.69
C PRO A 38 -9.86 3.49 24.03
N GLY A 39 -8.83 4.14 23.48
CA GLY A 39 -8.95 5.39 22.74
C GLY A 39 -9.41 5.21 21.30
N LEU A 40 -9.39 3.98 20.78
CA LEU A 40 -9.86 3.65 19.44
C LEU A 40 -11.35 3.28 19.43
N ALA A 41 -11.96 3.26 18.25
CA ALA A 41 -13.37 2.94 18.11
C ALA A 41 -13.74 1.49 18.52
N THR A 42 -12.76 0.64 18.68
CA THR A 42 -12.88 -0.73 19.21
C THR A 42 -13.00 -0.79 20.74
N GLN A 43 -12.62 0.28 21.46
CA GLN A 43 -12.79 0.51 22.91
C GLN A 43 -12.28 -0.64 23.81
N ASP A 44 -11.19 -1.33 23.42
CA ASP A 44 -10.68 -2.53 24.11
C ASP A 44 -11.72 -3.67 24.22
N GLU A 45 -12.69 -3.71 23.31
CA GLU A 45 -13.77 -4.70 23.32
C GLU A 45 -13.57 -5.84 22.32
N TRP A 46 -12.34 -6.02 21.82
CA TRP A 46 -11.99 -7.05 20.84
C TRP A 46 -10.66 -7.74 21.20
N GLU A 47 -10.57 -9.02 20.90
CA GLU A 47 -9.34 -9.80 21.06
C GLU A 47 -8.98 -10.53 19.74
N LEU A 48 -7.68 -10.73 19.51
CA LEU A 48 -7.19 -11.49 18.37
C LEU A 48 -7.36 -12.99 18.60
N VAL A 49 -8.01 -13.68 17.66
CA VAL A 49 -8.24 -15.13 17.68
C VAL A 49 -7.29 -15.88 16.77
N TRP A 50 -6.93 -15.30 15.63
CA TRP A 50 -6.09 -15.91 14.62
C TRP A 50 -5.53 -14.85 13.68
N LEU A 51 -4.31 -15.12 13.18
CA LEU A 51 -3.70 -14.32 12.14
C LEU A 51 -2.80 -15.21 11.28
N ALA A 52 -2.84 -15.05 9.97
CA ALA A 52 -1.86 -15.65 9.07
C ALA A 52 -1.41 -14.69 7.97
N LEU A 53 -0.14 -14.79 7.64
CA LEU A 53 0.48 -14.19 6.47
C LEU A 53 0.57 -15.26 5.39
N SER A 54 0.31 -14.88 4.14
CA SER A 54 0.66 -15.73 3.00
C SER A 54 2.19 -15.85 2.88
N GLU A 55 2.65 -16.86 2.14
CA GLU A 55 4.05 -16.95 1.75
C GLU A 55 4.48 -15.63 1.08
N ALA A 56 5.68 -15.16 1.39
CA ALA A 56 6.21 -13.86 0.98
C ALA A 56 5.41 -12.61 1.44
N ASN A 57 4.46 -12.76 2.38
CA ASN A 57 3.67 -11.65 2.95
C ASN A 57 2.85 -10.82 1.95
N HIS A 58 2.49 -11.35 0.78
CA HIS A 58 1.65 -10.62 -0.18
C HIS A 58 0.24 -10.34 0.35
N ASN A 59 -0.32 -11.26 1.12
CA ASN A 59 -1.65 -11.13 1.71
C ASN A 59 -1.64 -11.57 3.17
N MET A 60 -2.54 -10.99 3.95
CA MET A 60 -2.77 -11.32 5.35
C MET A 60 -4.27 -11.32 5.64
N ALA A 61 -4.70 -12.14 6.57
CA ALA A 61 -5.98 -11.97 7.22
C ALA A 61 -5.85 -12.27 8.72
N TYR A 62 -6.76 -11.68 9.49
CA TYR A 62 -6.91 -12.02 10.89
C TYR A 62 -8.38 -12.23 11.26
N LEU A 63 -8.60 -12.94 12.35
CA LEU A 63 -9.88 -13.15 13.00
C LEU A 63 -9.81 -12.52 14.39
N ALA A 64 -10.73 -11.61 14.67
CA ALA A 64 -10.95 -11.05 16.00
C ALA A 64 -12.33 -11.45 16.52
N ARG A 65 -12.48 -11.44 17.84
CA ARG A 65 -13.74 -11.72 18.54
C ARG A 65 -14.05 -10.59 19.53
N SER A 66 -15.34 -10.21 19.63
CA SER A 66 -15.78 -9.26 20.65
C SER A 66 -15.70 -9.85 22.05
N THR A 67 -15.33 -9.03 23.03
CA THR A 67 -15.23 -9.37 24.45
C THR A 67 -16.39 -8.81 25.28
N ASN A 68 -17.20 -7.93 24.71
CA ASN A 68 -18.30 -7.23 25.36
C ASN A 68 -19.61 -8.07 25.48
N GLY A 69 -19.60 -9.32 25.04
CA GLY A 69 -20.76 -10.22 25.10
C GLY A 69 -21.71 -10.12 23.90
N SER A 70 -21.44 -9.30 22.89
CA SER A 70 -22.24 -9.21 21.66
C SER A 70 -22.19 -10.47 20.81
N ASN A 71 -21.20 -11.37 21.04
CA ASN A 71 -20.97 -12.59 20.28
C ASN A 71 -20.67 -12.34 18.79
N GLU A 72 -19.84 -11.34 18.54
CA GLU A 72 -19.44 -10.92 17.23
C GLU A 72 -18.02 -11.37 16.90
N PHE A 73 -17.79 -11.68 15.64
CA PHE A 73 -16.50 -12.06 15.05
C PHE A 73 -16.24 -11.17 13.86
N ALA A 74 -14.98 -10.79 13.66
CA ALA A 74 -14.55 -10.04 12.48
C ALA A 74 -13.43 -10.79 11.76
N VAL A 75 -13.70 -11.18 10.52
CA VAL A 75 -12.68 -11.64 9.56
C VAL A 75 -12.23 -10.44 8.76
N VAL A 76 -10.99 -10.07 8.93
CA VAL A 76 -10.41 -8.87 8.34
C VAL A 76 -9.31 -9.28 7.37
N ALA A 77 -9.44 -8.87 6.11
CA ALA A 77 -8.41 -9.05 5.10
C ALA A 77 -7.61 -7.75 4.90
N ARG A 78 -6.29 -7.90 4.77
CA ARG A 78 -5.39 -6.78 4.51
C ARG A 78 -5.39 -6.40 3.04
N GLY A 79 -5.39 -5.10 2.77
CA GLY A 79 -5.00 -4.54 1.49
C GLY A 79 -3.51 -4.76 1.20
N THR A 80 -3.02 -4.25 0.09
CA THR A 80 -1.61 -4.26 -0.31
C THR A 80 -0.88 -3.08 0.33
N ASP A 81 0.43 -3.23 0.56
CA ASP A 81 1.34 -2.16 1.00
C ASP A 81 1.76 -1.24 -0.13
N ALA A 82 1.54 -1.70 -1.34
CA ALA A 82 1.93 -1.01 -2.54
C ALA A 82 1.13 0.27 -2.72
N ASP A 83 1.73 1.24 -3.40
CA ASP A 83 1.01 2.39 -3.94
C ASP A 83 -0.27 1.90 -4.66
N TRP A 84 -1.36 2.66 -4.58
CA TRP A 84 -2.61 2.32 -5.26
C TRP A 84 -2.40 2.03 -6.77
N ILE A 85 -1.39 2.64 -7.40
CA ILE A 85 -1.01 2.35 -8.79
C ILE A 85 -0.53 0.90 -8.92
N ASP A 86 0.33 0.44 -8.03
CA ASP A 86 0.85 -0.93 -8.03
C ASP A 86 -0.28 -1.94 -7.83
N ILE A 87 -1.26 -1.63 -6.94
CA ILE A 87 -2.46 -2.46 -6.77
C ILE A 87 -3.21 -2.62 -8.09
N LEU A 88 -3.40 -1.51 -8.81
CA LEU A 88 -4.14 -1.49 -10.08
C LEU A 88 -3.30 -2.04 -11.25
N GLU A 89 -1.99 -1.99 -11.16
CA GLU A 89 -1.11 -2.54 -12.20
C GLU A 89 -0.80 -4.03 -12.02
N ASP A 90 -0.75 -4.55 -10.81
CA ASP A 90 -0.32 -5.93 -10.52
C ASP A 90 -1.45 -6.96 -10.52
N LEU A 91 -2.71 -6.54 -10.32
CA LEU A 91 -3.84 -7.46 -10.39
C LEU A 91 -4.12 -7.91 -11.83
N ASP A 92 -4.11 -9.25 -12.06
CA ASP A 92 -4.55 -9.84 -13.34
C ASP A 92 -6.07 -9.74 -13.46
N VAL A 93 -6.52 -8.67 -14.10
CA VAL A 93 -7.93 -8.39 -14.41
C VAL A 93 -8.28 -8.64 -15.88
N GLY A 94 -7.29 -8.91 -16.71
CA GLY A 94 -7.48 -9.31 -18.11
C GLY A 94 -8.02 -10.73 -18.26
N THR A 95 -7.86 -11.56 -17.23
CA THR A 95 -8.30 -12.95 -17.19
C THR A 95 -9.39 -13.14 -16.15
N VAL A 96 -10.55 -13.67 -16.53
CA VAL A 96 -11.59 -14.09 -15.60
C VAL A 96 -11.57 -15.61 -15.45
N VAL A 97 -11.74 -16.09 -14.22
CA VAL A 97 -11.65 -17.50 -13.86
C VAL A 97 -12.87 -17.93 -13.04
N PRO A 98 -13.25 -19.23 -13.06
CA PRO A 98 -14.34 -19.74 -12.23
C PRO A 98 -14.01 -19.59 -10.73
N PHE A 99 -15.07 -19.36 -9.94
CA PHE A 99 -14.99 -19.30 -8.48
C PHE A 99 -15.90 -20.35 -7.82
N PRO A 100 -15.57 -21.64 -7.93
CA PRO A 100 -16.38 -22.74 -7.38
C PRO A 100 -16.42 -22.76 -5.86
N GLU A 101 -15.42 -22.19 -5.17
CA GLU A 101 -15.34 -22.11 -3.70
C GLU A 101 -16.43 -21.26 -3.07
N SER A 102 -17.12 -20.45 -3.87
CA SER A 102 -18.29 -19.66 -3.42
C SER A 102 -19.47 -20.53 -3.01
N GLY A 103 -19.52 -21.80 -3.43
CA GLY A 103 -20.67 -22.68 -3.24
C GLY A 103 -21.84 -22.38 -4.18
N SER A 104 -21.65 -21.54 -5.21
CA SER A 104 -22.68 -21.25 -6.20
C SER A 104 -23.08 -22.52 -6.97
N PRO A 105 -24.38 -22.76 -7.16
CA PRO A 105 -24.85 -23.91 -7.96
C PRO A 105 -24.60 -23.74 -9.46
N THR A 106 -24.30 -22.52 -9.91
CA THR A 106 -23.96 -22.19 -11.30
C THR A 106 -22.57 -21.58 -11.37
N PRO A 107 -21.84 -21.70 -12.49
CA PRO A 107 -20.54 -21.09 -12.63
C PRO A 107 -20.62 -19.56 -12.46
N ILE A 108 -19.82 -19.02 -11.56
CA ILE A 108 -19.59 -17.59 -11.40
C ILE A 108 -18.12 -17.28 -11.61
N TYR A 109 -17.82 -16.06 -12.01
CA TYR A 109 -16.48 -15.69 -12.47
C TYR A 109 -15.96 -14.44 -11.76
N VAL A 110 -14.66 -14.48 -11.42
CA VAL A 110 -13.90 -13.38 -10.80
C VAL A 110 -12.61 -13.15 -11.57
N SER A 111 -11.94 -12.02 -11.33
CA SER A 111 -10.60 -11.81 -11.89
C SER A 111 -9.62 -12.84 -11.35
N LYS A 112 -8.66 -13.22 -12.19
CA LYS A 112 -7.59 -14.14 -11.77
C LYS A 112 -6.78 -13.54 -10.62
N GLY A 113 -6.47 -12.24 -10.64
CA GLY A 113 -5.74 -11.58 -9.57
C GLY A 113 -6.47 -11.61 -8.23
N ALA A 114 -7.78 -11.34 -8.20
CA ALA A 114 -8.58 -11.44 -6.98
C ALA A 114 -8.66 -12.90 -6.49
N LYS A 115 -8.79 -13.86 -7.41
CA LYS A 115 -8.78 -15.29 -7.09
C LYS A 115 -7.47 -15.75 -6.48
N ASP A 116 -6.35 -15.30 -7.02
CA ASP A 116 -5.02 -15.62 -6.50
C ASP A 116 -4.84 -15.05 -5.09
N ALA A 117 -5.25 -13.80 -4.85
CA ALA A 117 -5.19 -13.17 -3.54
C ALA A 117 -6.10 -13.89 -2.51
N PHE A 118 -7.34 -14.21 -2.89
CA PHE A 118 -8.24 -15.03 -2.09
C PHE A 118 -7.63 -16.38 -1.74
N THR A 119 -7.08 -17.09 -2.71
CA THR A 119 -6.48 -18.42 -2.52
C THR A 119 -5.32 -18.36 -1.53
N ARG A 120 -4.44 -17.34 -1.62
CA ARG A 120 -3.36 -17.14 -0.65
C ARG A 120 -3.89 -16.97 0.78
N VAL A 121 -5.00 -16.26 0.97
CA VAL A 121 -5.59 -16.03 2.29
C VAL A 121 -6.21 -17.32 2.85
N VAL A 122 -7.03 -18.04 2.08
CA VAL A 122 -7.74 -19.23 2.60
C VAL A 122 -6.82 -20.41 2.82
N THR A 123 -5.69 -20.47 2.12
CA THR A 123 -4.68 -21.55 2.30
C THR A 123 -3.62 -21.21 3.34
N ALA A 124 -3.49 -19.93 3.71
CA ALA A 124 -2.52 -19.50 4.73
C ALA A 124 -2.81 -20.18 6.08
N ARG A 125 -1.72 -20.57 6.77
CA ARG A 125 -1.79 -21.13 8.11
C ARG A 125 -1.07 -20.21 9.07
N SER A 126 -1.67 -19.99 10.22
CA SER A 126 -0.99 -19.29 11.31
C SER A 126 0.26 -20.06 11.73
N ILE A 127 1.38 -19.36 11.89
CA ILE A 127 2.65 -19.97 12.37
C ILE A 127 2.96 -19.57 13.81
N ALA A 128 2.10 -18.77 14.46
CA ALA A 128 2.26 -18.29 15.83
C ALA A 128 0.91 -18.35 16.58
N SER A 129 0.96 -18.18 17.91
CA SER A 129 -0.24 -17.99 18.74
C SER A 129 -1.04 -16.76 18.25
N PRO A 130 -2.40 -16.72 18.46
CA PRO A 130 -3.11 -17.61 19.38
C PRO A 130 -3.54 -18.97 18.81
N SER A 131 -3.55 -19.17 17.51
CA SER A 131 -4.05 -20.42 16.88
C SER A 131 -3.09 -20.97 15.81
N PRO A 132 -1.96 -21.63 16.23
CA PRO A 132 -0.94 -22.07 15.29
C PRO A 132 -1.40 -23.25 14.43
N ASN A 133 -0.85 -23.35 13.22
CA ASN A 133 -1.03 -24.44 12.25
C ASN A 133 -2.44 -24.65 11.69
N VAL A 134 -3.36 -23.70 11.91
CA VAL A 134 -4.72 -23.78 11.35
C VAL A 134 -4.97 -22.70 10.31
N THR A 135 -5.90 -22.97 9.41
CA THR A 135 -6.40 -22.00 8.44
C THR A 135 -7.48 -21.09 9.07
N LEU A 136 -7.84 -20.00 8.37
CA LEU A 136 -8.94 -19.14 8.77
C LEU A 136 -10.23 -19.92 9.09
N ALA A 137 -10.66 -20.79 8.19
CA ALA A 137 -11.90 -21.55 8.38
C ALA A 137 -11.83 -22.49 9.60
N GLN A 138 -10.68 -23.10 9.84
CA GLN A 138 -10.48 -23.94 11.02
C GLN A 138 -10.51 -23.11 12.32
N ALA A 139 -9.84 -21.96 12.35
CA ALA A 139 -9.85 -21.06 13.50
C ALA A 139 -11.26 -20.54 13.80
N LEU A 140 -11.99 -20.09 12.77
CA LEU A 140 -13.37 -19.62 12.92
C LEU A 140 -14.29 -20.75 13.43
N SER A 141 -14.14 -21.99 12.93
CA SER A 141 -14.91 -23.13 13.41
C SER A 141 -14.68 -23.42 14.90
N VAL A 142 -13.42 -23.37 15.35
CA VAL A 142 -13.08 -23.53 16.77
C VAL A 142 -13.68 -22.42 17.61
N ALA A 143 -13.54 -21.17 17.18
CA ALA A 143 -14.06 -20.01 17.89
C ALA A 143 -15.60 -20.04 18.00
N LEU A 144 -16.31 -20.35 16.91
CA LEU A 144 -17.76 -20.50 16.90
C LEU A 144 -18.25 -21.66 17.78
N LYS A 145 -17.49 -22.78 17.84
CA LYS A 145 -17.84 -23.90 18.74
C LYS A 145 -17.78 -23.49 20.19
N ALA A 146 -16.82 -22.66 20.57
CA ALA A 146 -16.65 -22.13 21.93
C ALA A 146 -17.63 -20.99 22.27
N ALA A 147 -18.18 -20.33 21.27
CA ALA A 147 -19.08 -19.19 21.42
C ALA A 147 -20.38 -19.56 22.16
N PRO A 148 -21.01 -18.63 22.88
CA PRO A 148 -22.38 -18.82 23.42
C PRO A 148 -23.38 -19.06 22.28
N SER A 149 -24.51 -19.70 22.60
CA SER A 149 -25.58 -19.92 21.61
C SER A 149 -26.54 -18.72 21.52
N SER A 150 -26.49 -17.82 22.49
CA SER A 150 -27.33 -16.60 22.55
C SER A 150 -26.49 -15.44 23.09
N PRO A 151 -26.48 -14.32 22.41
CA PRO A 151 -27.06 -14.08 21.08
C PRO A 151 -26.44 -14.98 20.02
N GLN A 152 -27.16 -15.21 18.89
CA GLN A 152 -26.60 -15.95 17.76
C GLN A 152 -25.33 -15.27 17.23
N PRO A 153 -24.22 -15.99 16.98
CA PRO A 153 -23.00 -15.39 16.50
C PRO A 153 -23.20 -14.64 15.18
N THR A 154 -22.55 -13.48 15.06
CA THR A 154 -22.47 -12.74 13.79
C THR A 154 -21.01 -12.65 13.36
N VAL A 155 -20.72 -12.99 12.10
CA VAL A 155 -19.38 -12.92 11.50
C VAL A 155 -19.36 -11.80 10.47
N TYR A 156 -18.59 -10.76 10.75
CA TYR A 156 -18.34 -9.66 9.84
C TYR A 156 -17.16 -9.96 8.93
N LEU A 157 -17.30 -9.72 7.62
CA LEU A 157 -16.24 -9.77 6.62
C LEU A 157 -15.92 -8.34 6.24
N THR A 158 -14.67 -7.92 6.46
CA THR A 158 -14.27 -6.53 6.21
C THR A 158 -12.83 -6.43 5.70
N GLY A 159 -12.52 -5.29 5.12
CA GLY A 159 -11.20 -4.91 4.65
C GLY A 159 -11.25 -3.59 3.91
N HIS A 160 -10.10 -2.97 3.78
CA HIS A 160 -9.88 -1.75 3.02
C HIS A 160 -9.09 -2.08 1.74
N SER A 161 -9.34 -1.36 0.65
CA SER A 161 -8.61 -1.53 -0.60
C SER A 161 -8.70 -2.98 -1.13
N LEU A 162 -7.60 -3.59 -1.57
CA LEU A 162 -7.57 -5.02 -1.96
C LEU A 162 -8.10 -5.93 -0.85
N GLY A 163 -7.96 -5.57 0.43
CA GLY A 163 -8.55 -6.32 1.53
C GLY A 163 -10.07 -6.36 1.48
N GLY A 164 -10.71 -5.28 1.05
CA GLY A 164 -12.15 -5.24 0.79
C GLY A 164 -12.56 -6.14 -0.39
N CYS A 165 -11.76 -6.15 -1.46
CA CYS A 165 -11.94 -7.07 -2.58
C CYS A 165 -11.86 -8.55 -2.12
N ILE A 166 -10.85 -8.89 -1.32
CA ILE A 166 -10.70 -10.23 -0.75
C ILE A 166 -11.87 -10.57 0.19
N ALA A 167 -12.30 -9.62 1.03
CA ALA A 167 -13.44 -9.80 1.94
C ALA A 167 -14.74 -10.11 1.18
N SER A 168 -14.99 -9.46 0.03
CA SER A 168 -16.14 -9.73 -0.82
C SER A 168 -16.13 -11.16 -1.41
N MET A 169 -14.96 -11.77 -1.56
CA MET A 169 -14.80 -13.17 -2.00
C MET A 169 -14.84 -14.15 -0.81
N LEU A 170 -14.28 -13.78 0.34
CA LEU A 170 -14.36 -14.59 1.56
C LEU A 170 -15.81 -14.77 2.02
N ALA A 171 -16.65 -13.77 1.79
CA ALA A 171 -18.04 -13.78 2.22
C ALA A 171 -18.84 -14.97 1.67
N PRO A 172 -19.03 -15.16 0.36
CA PRO A 172 -19.74 -16.32 -0.18
C PRO A 172 -19.02 -17.65 0.13
N TYR A 173 -17.68 -17.66 0.16
CA TYR A 173 -16.89 -18.84 0.53
C TYR A 173 -17.21 -19.32 1.95
N LEU A 174 -17.25 -18.43 2.94
CA LEU A 174 -17.56 -18.79 4.32
C LEU A 174 -19.06 -19.06 4.52
N GLN A 175 -19.91 -18.31 3.83
CA GLN A 175 -21.37 -18.54 3.85
C GLN A 175 -21.74 -19.94 3.35
N ALA A 176 -21.01 -20.48 2.37
CA ALA A 176 -21.27 -21.80 1.77
C ALA A 176 -20.88 -22.98 2.68
N GLN A 177 -20.15 -22.72 3.78
CA GLN A 177 -19.68 -23.79 4.66
C GLN A 177 -20.68 -24.11 5.78
N THR A 178 -20.55 -25.29 6.38
CA THR A 178 -21.33 -25.69 7.56
C THR A 178 -20.57 -25.29 8.82
N TRP A 179 -21.22 -24.49 9.67
CA TRP A 179 -20.60 -23.94 10.88
C TRP A 179 -21.27 -24.43 12.16
N PRO A 180 -20.49 -24.56 13.27
CA PRO A 180 -21.07 -24.61 14.59
C PRO A 180 -21.92 -23.38 14.88
N LYS A 181 -23.01 -23.53 15.63
CA LYS A 181 -23.90 -22.41 16.07
C LYS A 181 -24.57 -21.60 14.94
N GLN A 182 -24.45 -22.03 13.67
CA GLN A 182 -25.09 -21.39 12.51
C GLN A 182 -24.99 -19.84 12.55
N PRO A 183 -23.79 -19.26 12.40
CA PRO A 183 -23.61 -17.82 12.51
C PRO A 183 -24.36 -17.09 11.40
N LYS A 184 -24.73 -15.85 11.68
CA LYS A 184 -25.10 -14.89 10.63
C LYS A 184 -23.86 -14.28 10.03
N PHE A 185 -23.94 -13.88 8.76
CA PHE A 185 -22.84 -13.21 8.08
C PHE A 185 -23.21 -11.79 7.66
N ALA A 186 -22.24 -10.89 7.80
CA ALA A 186 -22.33 -9.50 7.42
C ALA A 186 -21.11 -9.10 6.60
N VAL A 187 -21.30 -8.34 5.53
CA VAL A 187 -20.21 -7.85 4.67
C VAL A 187 -20.19 -6.33 4.72
N MET A 188 -19.05 -5.77 5.06
CA MET A 188 -18.84 -4.31 5.04
C MET A 188 -17.42 -4.02 4.54
N THR A 189 -17.30 -3.56 3.31
CA THR A 189 -16.01 -3.28 2.68
C THR A 189 -15.78 -1.78 2.53
N TYR A 190 -14.52 -1.37 2.53
CA TYR A 190 -14.09 0.01 2.38
C TYR A 190 -13.13 0.15 1.20
N ALA A 191 -13.37 1.13 0.32
CA ALA A 191 -12.47 1.42 -0.79
C ALA A 191 -12.14 0.21 -1.70
N ALA A 192 -13.00 -0.78 -1.76
CA ALA A 192 -12.69 -2.05 -2.42
C ALA A 192 -12.71 -1.93 -3.95
N PRO A 193 -11.65 -2.36 -4.68
CA PRO A 193 -11.74 -2.56 -6.12
C PRO A 193 -12.61 -3.79 -6.44
N THR A 194 -13.04 -3.89 -7.68
CA THR A 194 -14.02 -4.90 -8.12
C THR A 194 -13.40 -6.30 -8.23
N ALA A 195 -14.00 -7.28 -7.60
CA ALA A 195 -13.50 -8.66 -7.61
C ALA A 195 -13.95 -9.47 -8.85
N GLY A 196 -15.18 -9.27 -9.32
CA GLY A 196 -15.78 -10.16 -10.32
C GLY A 196 -16.73 -9.49 -11.30
N VAL A 197 -17.30 -10.32 -12.15
CA VAL A 197 -18.25 -9.93 -13.20
C VAL A 197 -19.70 -10.15 -12.73
N GLN A 198 -20.68 -9.83 -13.58
CA GLN A 198 -22.11 -9.86 -13.22
C GLN A 198 -22.56 -11.17 -12.55
N SER A 199 -22.09 -12.34 -13.02
CA SER A 199 -22.46 -13.62 -12.42
C SER A 199 -22.03 -13.77 -10.95
N PHE A 200 -20.91 -13.19 -10.57
CA PHE A 200 -20.44 -13.13 -9.18
C PHE A 200 -21.37 -12.23 -8.36
N VAL A 201 -21.71 -11.06 -8.88
CA VAL A 201 -22.58 -10.08 -8.20
C VAL A 201 -23.98 -10.64 -7.98
N ASP A 202 -24.59 -11.23 -9.02
CA ASP A 202 -25.93 -11.80 -8.94
C ASP A 202 -26.00 -12.88 -7.85
N TYR A 203 -24.96 -13.73 -7.76
CA TYR A 203 -24.90 -14.75 -6.73
C TYR A 203 -24.70 -14.15 -5.34
N VAL A 204 -23.72 -13.28 -5.14
CA VAL A 204 -23.44 -12.67 -3.83
C VAL A 204 -24.65 -11.91 -3.30
N ASN A 205 -25.31 -11.11 -4.16
CA ASN A 205 -26.50 -10.36 -3.77
C ASN A 205 -27.73 -11.25 -3.48
N SER A 206 -27.72 -12.51 -3.92
CA SER A 206 -28.80 -13.47 -3.60
C SER A 206 -28.66 -14.13 -2.24
N LEU A 207 -27.51 -14.00 -1.58
CA LEU A 207 -27.24 -14.62 -0.28
C LEU A 207 -27.86 -13.85 0.90
N PRO A 208 -28.17 -14.51 2.02
CA PRO A 208 -28.88 -13.89 3.15
C PRO A 208 -27.91 -13.14 4.09
N TRP A 209 -27.43 -11.99 3.70
CA TRP A 209 -26.59 -11.13 4.53
C TRP A 209 -27.40 -10.38 5.59
N VAL A 210 -26.82 -10.20 6.79
CA VAL A 210 -27.36 -9.26 7.79
C VAL A 210 -27.09 -7.82 7.40
N ILE A 211 -25.87 -7.61 6.86
CA ILE A 211 -25.40 -6.36 6.27
C ILE A 211 -24.66 -6.75 5.00
N ASP A 212 -24.88 -6.01 3.93
CA ASP A 212 -24.16 -6.14 2.67
C ASP A 212 -23.89 -4.72 2.11
N GLU A 213 -22.84 -4.11 2.60
CA GLU A 213 -22.51 -2.72 2.32
C GLU A 213 -21.07 -2.55 1.85
N ARG A 214 -20.90 -1.69 0.87
CA ARG A 214 -19.61 -1.16 0.44
C ARG A 214 -19.56 0.33 0.69
N GLN A 215 -18.67 0.73 1.58
CA GLN A 215 -18.46 2.09 2.02
C GLN A 215 -17.40 2.74 1.11
N ASN A 216 -17.81 3.62 0.22
CA ASN A 216 -16.91 4.26 -0.74
C ASN A 216 -16.87 5.77 -0.52
N ASN A 217 -15.67 6.33 -0.46
CA ASN A 217 -15.48 7.76 -0.60
C ASN A 217 -15.78 8.16 -2.06
N ALA A 218 -16.64 9.16 -2.26
CA ALA A 218 -17.08 9.61 -3.58
C ALA A 218 -15.92 10.04 -4.51
N TYR A 219 -14.77 10.36 -3.95
CA TYR A 219 -13.59 10.83 -4.67
C TYR A 219 -12.42 9.85 -4.64
N ASP A 220 -12.64 8.62 -4.20
CA ASP A 220 -11.66 7.56 -4.24
C ASP A 220 -11.74 6.79 -5.56
N LEU A 221 -10.65 6.81 -6.32
CA LEU A 221 -10.56 6.14 -7.61
C LEU A 221 -10.60 4.61 -7.51
N VAL A 222 -10.06 4.04 -6.42
CA VAL A 222 -9.86 2.58 -6.31
C VAL A 222 -11.17 1.79 -6.35
N PRO A 223 -12.29 2.19 -5.71
CA PRO A 223 -13.58 1.52 -5.86
C PRO A 223 -14.12 1.46 -7.29
N HIS A 224 -13.66 2.35 -8.17
CA HIS A 224 -14.04 2.39 -9.59
C HIS A 224 -13.19 1.47 -10.48
N ALA A 225 -12.11 0.92 -9.95
CA ALA A 225 -11.34 -0.10 -10.60
C ALA A 225 -12.14 -1.41 -10.54
N TRP A 226 -12.48 -1.95 -11.58
CA TRP A 226 -12.25 -1.98 -13.01
C TRP A 226 -13.55 -1.65 -13.79
N ALA A 227 -14.55 -1.15 -13.06
CA ALA A 227 -15.90 -0.95 -13.57
C ALA A 227 -16.00 0.31 -14.45
N ASP A 228 -15.49 1.46 -13.97
CA ASP A 228 -15.73 2.76 -14.58
C ASP A 228 -14.61 3.79 -14.34
N LEU A 229 -13.35 3.36 -14.39
CA LEU A 229 -12.16 4.19 -14.18
C LEU A 229 -12.11 5.45 -15.08
N ASP A 230 -12.62 5.38 -16.29
CA ASP A 230 -12.54 6.49 -17.24
C ASP A 230 -13.29 7.74 -16.75
N THR A 231 -14.29 7.58 -15.89
CA THR A 231 -15.07 8.69 -15.33
C THR A 231 -14.28 9.52 -14.32
N THR A 232 -13.23 8.96 -13.74
CA THR A 232 -12.50 9.54 -12.59
C THR A 232 -11.60 10.72 -12.96
N THR A 233 -11.31 10.92 -14.24
CA THR A 233 -10.37 11.94 -14.71
C THR A 233 -10.88 13.39 -14.56
N ALA A 234 -12.15 13.58 -14.28
CA ALA A 234 -12.78 14.90 -14.14
C ALA A 234 -13.46 15.11 -12.78
N TRP A 235 -13.11 14.36 -11.77
CA TRP A 235 -13.87 14.27 -10.52
C TRP A 235 -13.68 15.40 -9.55
N TYR A 236 -12.43 15.85 -9.39
CA TYR A 236 -12.17 16.78 -8.30
C TYR A 236 -12.72 18.17 -8.60
N PRO A 237 -13.69 18.67 -7.80
CA PRO A 237 -14.23 20.00 -8.01
C PRO A 237 -13.15 21.07 -7.74
N SER A 238 -13.29 22.24 -8.38
CA SER A 238 -12.40 23.36 -8.14
C SER A 238 -12.45 23.78 -6.65
N PRO A 239 -11.31 23.97 -5.98
CA PRO A 239 -9.95 24.10 -6.51
C PRO A 239 -9.14 22.82 -6.68
N GLY A 240 -9.75 21.64 -6.65
CA GLY A 240 -9.06 20.38 -6.78
C GLY A 240 -8.26 20.21 -8.07
N PRO A 241 -7.25 19.31 -8.09
CA PRO A 241 -6.41 19.06 -9.24
C PRO A 241 -7.23 18.46 -10.39
N GLN A 242 -6.91 18.86 -11.60
CA GLN A 242 -7.49 18.27 -12.81
C GLN A 242 -6.50 17.26 -13.40
N ALA A 243 -7.04 16.16 -13.96
CA ALA A 243 -6.20 15.15 -14.61
C ALA A 243 -5.44 15.77 -15.80
N THR A 244 -4.12 15.69 -15.75
CA THR A 244 -3.25 16.00 -16.88
C THR A 244 -3.42 14.94 -17.98
N ASP A 245 -2.93 15.21 -19.17
CA ASP A 245 -2.98 14.21 -20.26
C ASP A 245 -2.17 12.95 -19.90
N GLU A 246 -1.11 13.08 -19.12
CA GLU A 246 -0.34 11.96 -18.57
C GLU A 246 -1.18 11.11 -17.61
N VAL A 247 -1.92 11.73 -16.70
CA VAL A 247 -2.85 11.01 -15.79
C VAL A 247 -3.94 10.30 -16.57
N LYS A 248 -4.55 10.97 -17.56
CA LYS A 248 -5.58 10.36 -18.42
C LYS A 248 -5.03 9.15 -19.18
N LEU A 249 -3.79 9.27 -19.68
CA LEU A 249 -3.12 8.16 -20.36
C LEU A 249 -2.87 6.98 -19.42
N LEU A 250 -2.41 7.24 -18.19
CA LEU A 250 -2.19 6.23 -17.15
C LEU A 250 -3.50 5.51 -16.80
N ILE A 251 -4.54 6.26 -16.46
CA ILE A 251 -5.86 5.70 -16.13
C ILE A 251 -6.42 4.88 -17.30
N GLY A 252 -6.32 5.39 -18.52
CA GLY A 252 -6.76 4.66 -19.70
C GLY A 252 -5.91 3.40 -19.99
N LYS A 253 -4.62 3.39 -19.63
CA LYS A 253 -3.78 2.18 -19.70
C LYS A 253 -4.26 1.13 -18.68
N ILE A 254 -4.54 1.55 -17.45
CA ILE A 254 -5.05 0.69 -16.38
C ILE A 254 -6.44 0.12 -16.77
N ALA A 255 -7.36 0.96 -17.22
CA ALA A 255 -8.70 0.54 -17.65
C ALA A 255 -8.65 -0.53 -18.76
N ARG A 256 -7.75 -0.40 -19.73
CA ARG A 256 -7.58 -1.39 -20.81
C ARG A 256 -7.08 -2.75 -20.36
N ARG A 257 -6.54 -2.88 -19.13
CA ARG A 257 -6.08 -4.17 -18.59
C ARG A 257 -7.21 -5.17 -18.38
N THR A 258 -8.46 -4.71 -18.30
CA THR A 258 -9.64 -5.60 -18.22
C THR A 258 -9.82 -6.48 -19.46
N ASN A 259 -9.15 -6.16 -20.56
CA ASN A 259 -9.24 -6.91 -21.83
C ASN A 259 -10.71 -7.11 -22.30
N GLY A 260 -11.56 -6.11 -22.05
CA GLY A 260 -12.99 -6.13 -22.39
C GLY A 260 -13.90 -6.86 -21.39
N ASN A 261 -13.37 -7.39 -20.30
CA ASN A 261 -14.19 -7.92 -19.20
C ASN A 261 -14.93 -6.76 -18.52
N VAL A 262 -16.22 -6.95 -18.25
CA VAL A 262 -17.07 -5.98 -17.54
C VAL A 262 -17.18 -6.39 -16.08
N TYR A 263 -16.54 -5.62 -15.22
CA TYR A 263 -16.55 -5.81 -13.77
C TYR A 263 -17.69 -5.06 -13.11
N VAL A 264 -18.28 -5.65 -12.08
CA VAL A 264 -19.40 -5.08 -11.31
C VAL A 264 -19.19 -5.33 -9.84
N GLN A 265 -19.59 -4.39 -8.99
CA GLN A 265 -19.48 -4.48 -7.54
C GLN A 265 -20.72 -5.13 -6.91
N PRO A 266 -20.59 -6.11 -5.99
CA PRO A 266 -21.72 -6.62 -5.20
C PRO A 266 -22.08 -5.67 -4.05
N GLY A 267 -23.25 -5.87 -3.45
CA GLY A 267 -23.69 -5.20 -2.24
C GLY A 267 -24.22 -3.77 -2.47
N THR A 268 -24.74 -3.21 -1.42
CA THR A 268 -25.33 -1.85 -1.38
C THR A 268 -24.24 -0.80 -1.29
N LEU A 269 -24.24 0.16 -2.22
CA LEU A 269 -23.30 1.30 -2.16
C LEU A 269 -23.72 2.29 -1.09
N CYS A 270 -22.85 2.53 -0.10
CA CYS A 270 -22.93 3.61 0.85
C CYS A 270 -21.88 4.66 0.49
N LEU A 271 -22.30 5.71 -0.22
CA LEU A 271 -21.39 6.74 -0.70
C LEU A 271 -21.14 7.79 0.39
N MET A 272 -19.88 8.01 0.72
CA MET A 272 -19.40 9.01 1.68
C MET A 272 -18.78 10.22 0.96
N ASN A 273 -18.55 11.31 1.69
CA ASN A 273 -17.86 12.52 1.22
C ASN A 273 -18.47 13.15 -0.04
N THR A 274 -19.78 13.12 -0.19
CA THR A 274 -20.46 13.70 -1.38
C THR A 274 -20.30 15.21 -1.51
N GLY A 275 -19.88 15.90 -0.44
CA GLY A 275 -19.65 17.35 -0.40
C GLY A 275 -18.22 17.79 -0.73
N TYR A 276 -17.28 16.87 -0.93
CA TYR A 276 -15.85 17.16 -1.15
C TYR A 276 -15.25 18.10 -0.09
N THR A 277 -15.35 17.75 1.17
CA THR A 277 -14.93 18.61 2.28
C THR A 277 -13.48 18.37 2.76
N SER A 278 -12.83 17.31 2.32
CA SER A 278 -11.55 16.83 2.84
C SER A 278 -10.36 17.05 1.91
N PHE A 279 -10.31 18.19 1.24
CA PHE A 279 -9.19 18.54 0.38
C PHE A 279 -8.02 19.10 1.19
N SER A 280 -6.82 18.57 1.02
CA SER A 280 -5.62 19.17 1.60
C SER A 280 -5.22 20.42 0.82
N GLU A 281 -5.18 21.58 1.48
CA GLU A 281 -4.73 22.86 0.88
C GLU A 281 -3.31 22.80 0.27
N LYS A 282 -2.53 21.78 0.63
CA LYS A 282 -1.16 21.57 0.11
C LYS A 282 -1.13 20.96 -1.30
N LEU A 283 -2.26 20.53 -1.86
CA LEU A 283 -2.38 19.85 -3.15
C LEU A 283 -3.07 20.73 -4.22
N ILE A 284 -2.83 22.04 -4.21
CA ILE A 284 -3.52 23.00 -5.09
C ILE A 284 -2.77 23.20 -6.44
N HIS A 285 -1.73 22.45 -6.74
CA HIS A 285 -1.02 22.56 -8.01
C HIS A 285 -1.70 21.68 -9.08
N LYS A 286 -1.73 22.15 -10.31
CA LYS A 286 -2.36 21.45 -11.45
C LYS A 286 -1.38 20.47 -12.12
N THR A 287 -0.68 19.65 -11.34
CA THR A 287 0.34 18.72 -11.83
C THR A 287 -0.16 17.27 -11.76
N THR A 288 0.49 16.38 -12.49
CA THR A 288 0.30 14.95 -12.39
C THR A 288 0.47 14.47 -10.95
N GLN A 289 1.52 14.93 -10.26
CA GLN A 289 1.81 14.54 -8.86
C GLN A 289 0.70 14.97 -7.90
N ASP A 290 0.11 16.15 -8.09
CA ASP A 290 -0.98 16.62 -7.24
C ASP A 290 -2.23 15.76 -7.43
N PHE A 291 -2.53 15.35 -8.65
CA PHE A 291 -3.64 14.46 -8.93
C PHE A 291 -3.42 13.08 -8.29
N LEU A 292 -2.24 12.49 -8.47
CA LEU A 292 -1.88 11.21 -7.86
C LEU A 292 -1.86 11.30 -6.32
N GLY A 293 -1.35 12.40 -5.77
CA GLY A 293 -1.38 12.68 -4.33
C GLY A 293 -2.80 12.81 -3.80
N GLN A 294 -3.72 13.41 -4.58
CA GLN A 294 -5.13 13.49 -4.20
C GLN A 294 -5.80 12.12 -4.19
N ILE A 295 -5.50 11.25 -5.16
CA ILE A 295 -6.01 9.87 -5.16
C ILE A 295 -5.52 9.14 -3.89
N ALA A 296 -4.21 9.22 -3.59
CA ALA A 296 -3.64 8.59 -2.41
C ALA A 296 -4.31 9.07 -1.11
N TYR A 297 -4.55 10.39 -1.00
CA TYR A 297 -5.25 10.98 0.13
C TYR A 297 -6.69 10.47 0.25
N GLN A 298 -7.46 10.47 -0.84
CA GLN A 298 -8.86 10.03 -0.83
C GLN A 298 -9.00 8.54 -0.55
N HIS A 299 -7.97 7.76 -0.87
CA HIS A 299 -7.93 6.31 -0.62
C HIS A 299 -7.36 5.93 0.75
N ALA A 300 -6.74 6.85 1.47
CA ALA A 300 -6.05 6.54 2.72
C ALA A 300 -6.99 6.01 3.82
N ASN A 301 -6.49 5.08 4.64
CA ASN A 301 -7.21 4.60 5.83
C ASN A 301 -7.63 5.74 6.76
N SER A 302 -6.78 6.75 6.97
CA SER A 302 -7.07 7.93 7.78
C SER A 302 -8.26 8.72 7.24
N THR A 303 -8.32 8.95 5.93
CA THR A 303 -9.45 9.62 5.29
C THR A 303 -10.76 8.85 5.51
N TYR A 304 -10.75 7.52 5.38
CA TYR A 304 -11.92 6.70 5.64
C TYR A 304 -12.32 6.67 7.13
N LEU A 305 -11.35 6.69 8.04
CA LEU A 305 -11.60 6.81 9.48
C LEU A 305 -12.27 8.15 9.80
N ASP A 306 -11.77 9.25 9.28
CA ASP A 306 -12.36 10.58 9.42
C ASP A 306 -13.80 10.61 8.89
N LEU A 307 -14.05 10.04 7.71
CA LEU A 307 -15.37 10.02 7.08
C LEU A 307 -16.42 9.23 7.89
N VAL A 308 -15.99 8.22 8.64
CA VAL A 308 -16.89 7.48 9.55
C VAL A 308 -16.87 8.04 10.98
N GLY A 309 -16.15 9.13 11.24
CA GLY A 309 -16.04 9.77 12.55
C GLY A 309 -15.30 8.92 13.60
N ALA A 310 -14.40 8.03 13.16
CA ALA A 310 -13.59 7.19 14.04
C ALA A 310 -12.22 7.84 14.30
N PRO A 311 -11.63 7.63 15.49
CA PRO A 311 -10.26 8.05 15.77
C PRO A 311 -9.26 7.45 14.77
N ASP A 312 -8.20 8.20 14.46
CA ASP A 312 -7.09 7.72 13.67
C ASP A 312 -6.44 6.49 14.32
N VAL A 313 -6.13 5.51 13.50
CA VAL A 313 -5.37 4.32 13.92
C VAL A 313 -3.90 4.59 13.69
N PRO A 314 -3.04 4.44 14.73
CA PRO A 314 -1.61 4.54 14.56
C PRO A 314 -1.13 3.56 13.49
N SER A 315 -0.40 4.06 12.50
CA SER A 315 0.15 3.26 11.40
C SER A 315 1.61 2.87 11.67
N PRO A 316 2.13 1.79 11.05
CA PRO A 316 3.56 1.50 11.04
C PRO A 316 4.36 2.70 10.56
N PRO A 317 5.60 2.90 11.05
CA PRO A 317 6.42 4.02 10.64
C PRO A 317 6.83 3.91 9.17
N VAL A 318 6.88 5.05 8.48
CA VAL A 318 7.41 5.17 7.12
C VAL A 318 8.37 6.35 7.07
N VAL A 319 9.57 6.12 6.56
CA VAL A 319 10.54 7.19 6.30
C VAL A 319 10.31 7.73 4.89
N THR A 320 10.03 9.00 4.75
CA THR A 320 9.77 9.65 3.46
C THR A 320 10.93 10.49 2.95
N ASP A 321 11.83 10.92 3.85
CA ASP A 321 13.00 11.73 3.50
C ASP A 321 14.01 11.79 4.65
N LEU A 322 15.28 12.00 4.31
CA LEU A 322 16.38 12.24 5.25
C LEU A 322 17.06 13.58 4.95
N SER A 323 17.42 14.32 5.99
CA SER A 323 18.18 15.56 5.82
C SER A 323 19.19 15.75 6.96
N PRO A 324 20.50 15.72 6.65
CA PRO A 324 21.13 15.35 5.38
C PRO A 324 21.06 13.83 5.10
N THR A 325 21.30 13.45 3.84
CA THR A 325 21.38 12.03 3.42
C THR A 325 22.76 11.41 3.59
N PHE A 326 23.72 12.15 4.13
CA PHE A 326 25.09 11.71 4.39
C PHE A 326 25.68 12.45 5.60
N GLY A 327 26.70 11.86 6.21
CA GLY A 327 27.39 12.46 7.35
C GLY A 327 28.31 11.49 8.08
N ALA A 328 28.90 11.97 9.16
CA ALA A 328 29.76 11.19 10.04
C ALA A 328 29.01 10.79 11.33
N ALA A 329 29.59 9.85 12.08
CA ALA A 329 29.11 9.54 13.42
C ALA A 329 29.09 10.80 14.30
N GLY A 330 27.99 10.98 15.06
CA GLY A 330 27.75 12.15 15.89
C GLY A 330 27.00 13.30 15.19
N ASP A 331 26.91 13.30 13.87
CA ASP A 331 26.10 14.28 13.13
C ASP A 331 24.61 14.08 13.46
N THR A 332 23.83 15.13 13.21
CA THR A 332 22.38 15.09 13.39
C THR A 332 21.68 14.91 12.08
N VAL A 333 20.79 13.94 11.99
CA VAL A 333 19.91 13.71 10.84
C VAL A 333 18.47 13.96 11.23
N THR A 334 17.76 14.69 10.40
CA THR A 334 16.32 14.81 10.45
C THR A 334 15.72 13.73 9.57
N ILE A 335 14.81 12.93 10.12
CA ILE A 335 14.08 11.87 9.47
C ILE A 335 12.64 12.36 9.36
N ASN A 336 12.16 12.59 8.14
CA ASN A 336 10.76 12.93 7.90
C ASN A 336 10.00 11.67 7.53
N GLY A 337 8.72 11.60 7.93
CA GLY A 337 7.92 10.41 7.67
C GLY A 337 6.55 10.48 8.32
N THR A 338 5.97 9.31 8.53
CA THR A 338 4.67 9.14 9.19
C THR A 338 4.71 7.96 10.17
N GLY A 339 3.71 7.87 11.05
CA GLY A 339 3.60 6.77 12.00
C GLY A 339 4.66 6.77 13.11
N PHE A 340 5.35 7.87 13.34
CA PHE A 340 6.33 7.98 14.41
C PHE A 340 5.63 8.20 15.75
N SER A 341 6.02 7.43 16.74
CA SER A 341 5.48 7.46 18.11
C SER A 341 6.61 7.60 19.13
N LYS A 342 6.27 7.90 20.39
CA LYS A 342 7.25 8.16 21.45
C LYS A 342 8.19 6.98 21.73
N ASP A 343 7.77 5.76 21.40
CA ASP A 343 8.54 4.52 21.49
C ASP A 343 9.38 4.23 20.24
N SER A 344 9.37 5.12 19.23
CA SER A 344 10.15 4.93 18.02
C SER A 344 11.64 4.90 18.28
N MET A 345 12.30 3.85 17.80
CA MET A 345 13.75 3.67 17.76
C MET A 345 14.26 3.87 16.34
N VAL A 346 15.51 4.29 16.20
CA VAL A 346 16.13 4.54 14.89
C VAL A 346 17.39 3.71 14.74
N ASP A 347 17.49 3.01 13.61
CA ASP A 347 18.64 2.23 13.20
C ASP A 347 19.22 2.74 11.87
N PHE A 348 20.55 2.79 11.77
CA PHE A 348 21.31 3.06 10.55
C PHE A 348 21.89 1.73 10.04
N GLY A 349 21.17 1.03 9.18
CA GLY A 349 21.49 -0.34 8.78
C GLY A 349 21.42 -1.31 9.96
N ARG A 350 22.56 -1.83 10.41
CA ARG A 350 22.68 -2.70 11.58
C ARG A 350 23.08 -1.96 12.88
N PHE A 351 23.21 -0.65 12.80
CA PHE A 351 23.72 0.15 13.93
C PHE A 351 22.56 0.95 14.56
N ALA A 352 22.22 0.62 15.79
CA ALA A 352 21.25 1.39 16.56
C ALA A 352 21.79 2.76 16.96
N CYS A 353 20.96 3.77 17.03
CA CYS A 353 21.30 5.05 17.63
C CYS A 353 21.69 4.83 19.09
N THR A 354 22.80 5.41 19.49
CA THR A 354 23.31 5.32 20.88
C THR A 354 22.60 6.27 21.84
N GLU A 355 21.99 7.32 21.29
CA GLU A 355 21.18 8.29 22.04
C GLU A 355 19.71 8.14 21.62
N PRO A 356 18.75 8.30 22.54
CA PRO A 356 17.34 8.27 22.18
C PRO A 356 17.02 9.35 21.14
N PRO A 357 16.30 9.01 20.06
CA PRO A 357 15.88 10.00 19.09
C PRO A 357 14.84 10.96 19.68
N THR A 358 14.78 12.18 19.16
CA THR A 358 13.73 13.13 19.52
C THR A 358 12.62 13.07 18.48
N ILE A 359 11.41 12.72 18.91
CA ILE A 359 10.22 12.66 18.07
C ILE A 359 9.41 13.93 18.30
N ASP A 360 8.99 14.60 17.24
CA ASP A 360 8.13 15.76 17.37
C ASP A 360 6.69 15.36 17.74
N SER A 361 5.91 16.33 18.21
CA SER A 361 4.53 16.07 18.67
C SER A 361 3.56 15.73 17.54
N SER A 362 3.93 15.96 16.29
CA SER A 362 3.11 15.62 15.13
C SER A 362 3.29 14.15 14.69
N GLY A 363 4.33 13.46 15.17
CA GLY A 363 4.69 12.13 14.70
C GLY A 363 5.17 12.07 13.24
N LEU A 364 5.56 13.21 12.68
CA LEU A 364 6.00 13.34 11.29
C LEU A 364 7.51 13.55 11.14
N LYS A 365 8.19 13.77 12.26
CA LYS A 365 9.61 14.12 12.27
C LYS A 365 10.34 13.49 13.44
N ILE A 366 11.50 12.89 13.15
CA ILE A 366 12.48 12.42 14.13
C ILE A 366 13.80 13.15 13.91
N THR A 367 14.45 13.53 14.99
CA THR A 367 15.84 13.98 15.00
C THR A 367 16.69 12.94 15.70
N ALA A 368 17.70 12.41 15.02
CA ALA A 368 18.56 11.36 15.53
C ALA A 368 20.04 11.66 15.34
N LYS A 369 20.87 11.13 16.23
CA LYS A 369 22.34 11.16 16.10
C LYS A 369 22.81 9.96 15.29
N VAL A 370 23.64 10.21 14.29
CA VAL A 370 24.25 9.17 13.46
C VAL A 370 25.16 8.30 14.32
N PRO A 371 24.91 6.98 14.45
CA PRO A 371 25.81 6.08 15.18
C PRO A 371 27.10 5.81 14.40
N ASN A 372 28.06 5.16 15.03
CA ASN A 372 29.26 4.67 14.32
C ASN A 372 28.84 3.65 13.25
N GLY A 373 29.31 3.85 12.01
CA GLY A 373 28.99 2.97 10.90
C GLY A 373 29.84 3.27 9.67
N THR A 374 29.61 2.55 8.58
CA THR A 374 30.32 2.71 7.31
C THR A 374 29.43 2.36 6.12
N GLY A 375 29.76 2.91 4.95
CA GLY A 375 29.07 2.62 3.69
C GLY A 375 27.72 3.32 3.55
N VAL A 376 26.91 2.84 2.62
CA VAL A 376 25.52 3.29 2.42
C VAL A 376 24.58 2.33 3.13
N VAL A 377 23.71 2.86 3.96
CA VAL A 377 22.78 2.08 4.79
C VAL A 377 21.36 2.63 4.68
N HIS A 378 20.38 1.82 5.01
CA HIS A 378 19.00 2.31 5.20
C HIS A 378 18.80 2.77 6.65
N VAL A 379 18.29 3.98 6.83
CA VAL A 379 17.78 4.46 8.11
C VAL A 379 16.38 3.90 8.29
N ARG A 380 16.16 3.22 9.41
CA ARG A 380 14.87 2.59 9.71
C ARG A 380 14.36 3.06 11.05
N VAL A 381 13.06 3.23 11.11
CA VAL A 381 12.35 3.56 12.35
C VAL A 381 11.52 2.35 12.74
N THR A 382 11.62 1.95 14.00
CA THR A 382 10.86 0.81 14.57
C THR A 382 10.08 1.29 15.77
N ASN A 383 8.81 0.94 15.85
CA ASN A 383 7.95 1.10 17.01
C ASN A 383 7.14 -0.18 17.27
N THR A 384 6.21 -0.16 18.22
CA THR A 384 5.34 -1.32 18.53
C THR A 384 4.51 -1.80 17.35
N LEU A 385 4.21 -0.94 16.38
CA LEU A 385 3.42 -1.28 15.19
C LEU A 385 4.26 -1.88 14.07
N GLY A 386 5.56 -1.68 14.07
CA GLY A 386 6.44 -2.27 13.07
C GLY A 386 7.71 -1.48 12.79
N THR A 387 8.37 -1.83 11.69
CA THR A 387 9.60 -1.18 11.23
C THR A 387 9.39 -0.60 9.83
N SER A 388 9.86 0.63 9.60
CA SER A 388 9.76 1.28 8.28
C SER A 388 10.42 0.47 7.17
N PRO A 389 9.91 0.50 5.92
CA PRO A 389 10.54 -0.19 4.80
C PRO A 389 11.93 0.35 4.49
N ALA A 390 12.82 -0.50 3.97
CA ALA A 390 14.11 -0.10 3.43
C ALA A 390 13.89 0.36 1.98
N ILE A 391 13.68 1.64 1.79
CA ILE A 391 13.42 2.27 0.49
C ILE A 391 14.54 3.25 0.14
N ALA A 392 14.61 3.66 -1.11
CA ALA A 392 15.65 4.58 -1.57
C ALA A 392 15.69 5.90 -0.79
N MET A 393 14.52 6.42 -0.37
CA MET A 393 14.40 7.66 0.41
C MET A 393 14.97 7.53 1.84
N SER A 394 15.17 6.30 2.33
CA SER A 394 15.78 6.03 3.64
C SER A 394 17.29 5.78 3.59
N GLN A 395 17.95 5.94 2.44
CA GLN A 395 19.39 5.70 2.32
C GLN A 395 20.22 6.84 2.94
N PHE A 396 21.21 6.46 3.73
CA PHE A 396 22.17 7.36 4.35
C PHE A 396 23.61 6.88 4.05
N ALA A 397 24.49 7.81 3.65
CA ALA A 397 25.88 7.51 3.32
C ALA A 397 26.81 8.01 4.43
N TYR A 398 27.61 7.11 5.02
CA TYR A 398 28.67 7.49 5.97
C TYR A 398 29.85 8.14 5.27
N GLY A 399 30.33 9.27 5.81
CA GLY A 399 31.56 9.92 5.39
C GLY A 399 31.47 10.89 4.22
N GLY A 400 30.33 11.02 3.59
CA GLY A 400 30.10 11.97 2.48
C GLY A 400 28.98 11.52 1.57
N PRO A 401 28.60 12.32 0.57
CA PRO A 401 27.60 11.93 -0.41
C PRO A 401 28.02 10.62 -1.09
N ALA A 402 27.08 9.71 -1.29
CA ALA A 402 27.33 8.50 -2.06
C ALA A 402 27.88 8.91 -3.45
N PRO A 403 28.84 8.15 -4.01
CA PRO A 403 29.33 8.41 -5.36
C PRO A 403 28.14 8.43 -6.31
N VAL A 404 28.06 9.48 -7.13
CA VAL A 404 27.03 9.56 -8.17
C VAL A 404 27.46 8.64 -9.31
N VAL A 405 26.68 7.63 -9.63
CA VAL A 405 26.98 6.66 -10.68
C VAL A 405 25.71 6.41 -11.50
N VAL A 406 25.85 6.41 -12.83
CA VAL A 406 24.83 5.89 -13.74
C VAL A 406 25.18 4.45 -14.08
N SER A 407 24.32 3.51 -13.80
CA SER A 407 24.53 2.06 -14.03
C SER A 407 23.77 1.54 -15.25
N SER A 408 22.72 2.22 -15.70
CA SER A 408 22.02 1.92 -16.94
C SER A 408 21.07 3.04 -17.35
N VAL A 409 20.76 3.08 -18.65
CA VAL A 409 19.73 3.97 -19.23
C VAL A 409 18.76 3.15 -20.08
N SER A 410 17.48 3.51 -20.05
CA SER A 410 16.45 2.79 -20.84
C SER A 410 15.35 3.76 -21.29
N PRO A 411 15.06 3.84 -22.62
CA PRO A 411 15.76 3.14 -23.71
C PRO A 411 17.19 3.70 -23.95
N THR A 412 18.05 2.90 -24.58
CA THR A 412 19.41 3.31 -24.96
C THR A 412 19.46 4.09 -26.28
N SER A 413 18.32 4.31 -26.93
CA SER A 413 18.23 5.10 -28.15
C SER A 413 16.83 5.70 -28.33
N GLY A 414 16.75 6.81 -29.07
CA GLY A 414 15.49 7.46 -29.34
C GLY A 414 15.66 8.80 -30.05
N LYS A 415 14.53 9.49 -30.23
CA LYS A 415 14.49 10.85 -30.83
C LYS A 415 14.57 11.90 -29.72
N VAL A 416 14.71 13.16 -30.13
CA VAL A 416 14.42 14.30 -29.23
C VAL A 416 13.05 14.14 -28.61
N GLY A 417 12.93 14.37 -27.30
CA GLY A 417 11.68 14.19 -26.56
C GLY A 417 11.44 12.76 -26.04
N THR A 418 12.32 11.79 -26.33
CA THR A 418 12.21 10.43 -25.78
C THR A 418 12.39 10.49 -24.24
N PRO A 419 11.46 9.95 -23.45
CA PRO A 419 11.64 9.78 -22.02
C PRO A 419 12.65 8.64 -21.77
N VAL A 420 13.62 8.90 -20.92
CA VAL A 420 14.70 7.96 -20.57
C VAL A 420 14.70 7.76 -19.06
N THR A 421 14.62 6.51 -18.64
CA THR A 421 14.85 6.10 -17.25
C THR A 421 16.34 5.90 -17.04
N ILE A 422 16.88 6.50 -16.00
CA ILE A 422 18.30 6.47 -15.65
C ILE A 422 18.40 5.78 -14.29
N ASN A 423 19.02 4.60 -14.25
CA ASN A 423 19.27 3.89 -13.01
C ASN A 423 20.72 4.10 -12.57
N GLY A 424 20.94 4.10 -11.26
CA GLY A 424 22.25 4.37 -10.73
C GLY A 424 22.31 4.41 -9.20
N GLU A 425 23.22 5.18 -8.68
CA GLU A 425 23.40 5.36 -7.24
C GLU A 425 23.76 6.82 -6.92
N GLY A 426 23.49 7.26 -5.70
CA GLY A 426 23.86 8.57 -5.20
C GLY A 426 23.04 9.73 -5.77
N PHE A 427 21.92 9.47 -6.42
CA PHE A 427 21.04 10.51 -6.93
C PHE A 427 20.33 11.22 -5.76
N ALA A 428 20.03 12.51 -5.94
CA ALA A 428 19.38 13.29 -4.92
C ALA A 428 18.37 14.30 -5.52
N LYS A 429 17.43 14.73 -4.73
CA LYS A 429 16.49 15.77 -5.14
C LYS A 429 17.24 17.07 -5.51
N GLY A 430 16.95 17.62 -6.67
CA GLY A 430 17.69 18.76 -7.22
C GLY A 430 18.92 18.36 -8.07
N ALA A 431 19.14 17.07 -8.32
CA ALA A 431 20.11 16.60 -9.29
C ALA A 431 19.76 17.09 -10.70
N THR A 432 20.78 17.35 -11.50
CA THR A 432 20.64 17.71 -12.90
C THR A 432 21.14 16.59 -13.80
N VAL A 433 20.38 16.30 -14.85
CA VAL A 433 20.73 15.29 -15.87
C VAL A 433 21.23 16.02 -17.12
N HIS A 434 22.35 15.52 -17.64
CA HIS A 434 22.95 16.02 -18.88
C HIS A 434 23.03 14.93 -19.92
N PHE A 435 22.63 15.25 -21.14
CA PHE A 435 22.93 14.48 -22.35
C PHE A 435 24.11 15.19 -23.02
N LYS A 436 25.34 14.65 -22.90
CA LYS A 436 26.58 15.34 -23.23
C LYS A 436 26.69 16.63 -22.40
N ASP A 437 26.56 17.78 -23.03
CA ASP A 437 26.65 19.14 -22.46
C ASP A 437 25.28 19.82 -22.28
N LYS A 438 24.19 19.16 -22.67
CA LYS A 438 22.83 19.72 -22.57
C LYS A 438 22.11 19.23 -21.32
N VAL A 439 21.63 20.18 -20.53
CA VAL A 439 20.72 19.89 -19.41
C VAL A 439 19.40 19.40 -19.95
N ALA A 440 18.92 18.27 -19.45
CA ALA A 440 17.62 17.71 -19.74
C ALA A 440 16.58 18.10 -18.69
N GLU A 441 15.33 18.21 -19.08
CA GLU A 441 14.22 18.16 -18.12
C GLU A 441 14.25 16.79 -17.44
N SER A 442 14.30 16.78 -16.10
CA SER A 442 14.46 15.54 -15.36
C SER A 442 13.69 15.57 -14.05
N THR A 443 13.28 14.39 -13.62
CA THR A 443 12.56 14.18 -12.36
C THR A 443 13.35 13.20 -11.51
N PHE A 444 13.54 13.53 -10.25
CA PHE A 444 14.10 12.64 -9.24
C PHE A 444 13.02 11.63 -8.81
N VAL A 445 13.28 10.36 -9.00
CA VAL A 445 12.39 9.26 -8.60
C VAL A 445 12.86 8.67 -7.27
N SER A 446 14.16 8.36 -7.16
CA SER A 446 14.79 7.80 -5.96
C SER A 446 16.30 8.03 -5.98
N THR A 447 17.00 7.69 -4.90
CA THR A 447 18.47 7.74 -4.87
C THR A 447 19.15 6.79 -5.86
N GLY A 448 18.39 5.86 -6.45
CA GLY A 448 18.84 4.93 -7.49
C GLY A 448 18.19 5.16 -8.86
N GLN A 449 17.27 6.12 -9.01
CA GLN A 449 16.57 6.32 -10.28
C GLN A 449 16.21 7.78 -10.53
N MET A 450 16.38 8.21 -11.77
CA MET A 450 15.86 9.45 -12.33
C MET A 450 15.17 9.18 -13.66
N THR A 451 14.26 10.06 -14.08
CA THR A 451 13.76 10.11 -15.44
C THR A 451 14.16 11.43 -16.07
N ALA A 452 14.47 11.42 -17.37
CA ALA A 452 14.80 12.61 -18.12
C ALA A 452 14.26 12.56 -19.54
N THR A 453 13.97 13.73 -20.12
CA THR A 453 13.54 13.84 -21.51
C THR A 453 14.76 14.17 -22.38
N ALA A 454 15.03 13.36 -23.41
CA ALA A 454 16.17 13.56 -24.31
C ALA A 454 16.10 14.96 -24.96
N PRO A 455 17.02 15.88 -24.64
CA PRO A 455 16.98 17.25 -25.14
C PRO A 455 17.40 17.34 -26.60
N GLY A 456 17.05 18.44 -27.28
CA GLY A 456 17.51 18.73 -28.64
C GLY A 456 19.02 18.99 -28.69
N LEU A 457 19.74 18.21 -29.50
CA LEU A 457 21.15 18.42 -29.82
C LEU A 457 21.29 18.94 -31.25
N LEU A 458 22.43 19.62 -31.53
CA LEU A 458 22.68 20.15 -32.88
C LEU A 458 22.91 19.05 -33.92
N ASP A 459 23.52 17.92 -33.50
CA ASP A 459 23.75 16.75 -34.35
C ASP A 459 22.70 15.69 -34.05
N VAL A 460 22.01 15.21 -35.09
CA VAL A 460 20.80 14.36 -34.97
C VAL A 460 21.08 12.84 -35.03
N GLN A 461 22.31 12.41 -35.23
CA GLN A 461 22.71 11.00 -35.20
C GLN A 461 24.06 10.87 -34.49
N GLN A 462 24.00 10.83 -33.16
CA GLN A 462 25.18 10.66 -32.33
C GLN A 462 24.84 9.88 -31.06
N THR A 463 25.80 9.14 -30.56
CA THR A 463 25.76 8.55 -29.23
C THR A 463 26.41 9.53 -28.25
N VAL A 464 25.71 9.75 -27.13
CA VAL A 464 26.16 10.64 -26.06
C VAL A 464 26.06 9.95 -24.72
N ASN A 465 26.93 10.32 -23.77
CA ASN A 465 26.81 9.88 -22.40
C ASN A 465 25.75 10.73 -21.68
N ILE A 466 24.99 10.05 -20.82
CA ILE A 466 24.07 10.68 -19.87
C ILE A 466 24.78 10.74 -18.52
N THR A 467 24.96 11.94 -18.00
CA THR A 467 25.55 12.14 -16.67
C THR A 467 24.56 12.76 -15.71
N VAL A 468 24.67 12.43 -14.43
CA VAL A 468 23.88 12.99 -13.33
C VAL A 468 24.81 13.78 -12.42
N THR A 469 24.45 15.02 -12.11
CA THR A 469 25.19 15.89 -11.20
C THR A 469 24.35 16.14 -9.95
N VAL A 470 24.93 15.84 -8.78
CA VAL A 470 24.37 16.12 -7.45
C VAL A 470 25.29 17.07 -6.73
N GLY A 471 24.86 18.32 -6.53
CA GLY A 471 25.71 19.37 -5.96
C GLY A 471 26.97 19.63 -6.81
N LYS A 472 28.13 19.17 -6.34
CA LYS A 472 29.41 19.28 -7.07
C LYS A 472 29.90 17.95 -7.65
N ALA A 473 29.23 16.86 -7.37
CA ALA A 473 29.60 15.53 -7.83
C ALA A 473 28.87 15.18 -9.12
N THR A 474 29.59 14.79 -10.15
CA THR A 474 29.03 14.31 -11.43
C THR A 474 29.40 12.85 -11.62
N SER A 475 28.48 12.03 -12.13
CA SER A 475 28.73 10.62 -12.45
C SER A 475 29.86 10.51 -13.49
N PRO A 476 30.79 9.53 -13.36
CA PRO A 476 31.70 9.20 -14.42
C PRO A 476 30.94 8.65 -15.63
N THR A 477 31.52 8.75 -16.80
CA THR A 477 30.96 8.19 -18.03
C THR A 477 31.40 6.72 -18.20
N SER A 478 30.47 5.92 -18.75
CA SER A 478 30.66 4.49 -19.02
C SER A 478 29.84 4.06 -20.24
N PRO A 479 30.05 2.86 -20.79
CA PRO A 479 29.19 2.35 -21.86
C PRO A 479 27.71 2.15 -21.41
N ASP A 480 27.45 2.04 -20.12
CA ASP A 480 26.12 1.79 -19.56
C ASP A 480 25.24 3.06 -19.51
N ASP A 481 25.87 4.24 -19.68
CA ASP A 481 25.15 5.53 -19.69
C ASP A 481 24.99 6.13 -21.10
N GLU A 482 25.31 5.36 -22.15
CA GLU A 482 25.22 5.82 -23.53
C GLU A 482 23.78 5.86 -24.06
N PHE A 483 23.44 6.96 -24.71
CA PHE A 483 22.16 7.14 -25.43
C PHE A 483 22.44 7.56 -26.88
N THR A 484 21.83 6.83 -27.82
CA THR A 484 21.98 7.08 -29.27
C THR A 484 20.76 7.81 -29.83
N TYR A 485 20.97 9.01 -30.34
CA TYR A 485 19.93 9.73 -31.07
C TYR A 485 19.67 9.09 -32.44
N THR A 486 18.43 8.76 -32.75
CA THR A 486 18.02 8.07 -34.01
C THR A 486 17.38 9.02 -35.05
N GLY A 487 17.57 10.32 -34.94
CA GLY A 487 17.02 11.36 -35.80
C GLY A 487 16.14 12.36 -35.06
N ARG A 488 15.57 13.31 -35.79
CA ARG A 488 14.64 14.33 -35.28
C ARG A 488 13.24 13.78 -35.03
#